data_cf30e4aa8cdd53c254b471fd90e99d75
#
_entry.id   cf30e4aa8cdd53c254b471fd90e99d75
#
_cell.length_a   1.000
_cell.length_b   1.000
_cell.length_c   1.000
_cell.angle_alpha   90.00
_cell.angle_beta   90.00
_cell.angle_gamma   90.00
#
_symmetry.space_group_name_H-M   'P 1'
#
loop_
_entity.id
_entity.type
_entity.pdbx_description
1 polymer ?
#
loop_
_entity_poly.entity_id
_entity_poly.type
_entity_poly.pdbx_seq_one_letter_code
_entity_poly.pdbx_strand_id
1 'polypeptide(L)'
;MRADIDPAELRTWLPGIVIVDVAHFPDQLVYRLVGTRAVEVRGSDPTGKTVVERYFGTNRDEILENYRLVIEERRVVYDFDPTPSRDGFFEEAETILLPLSSDGAKVDKVLIYFETRRRTPVL
;
A
#
# COMPACT_ATOMS: atom_id res chain seq x y z
N MET A 1 -8.36 14.91 -5.86
CA MET A 1 -9.40 14.67 -6.89
C MET A 1 -8.78 14.04 -8.11
N ARG A 2 -9.46 13.07 -8.67
CA ARG A 2 -8.92 12.35 -9.84
C ARG A 2 -8.71 13.26 -11.03
N ALA A 3 -9.54 14.29 -11.18
CA ALA A 3 -9.44 15.25 -12.26
C ALA A 3 -8.15 16.07 -12.23
N ASP A 4 -7.52 16.15 -11.07
CA ASP A 4 -6.32 16.96 -10.88
C ASP A 4 -5.03 16.17 -11.09
N ILE A 5 -5.13 14.88 -11.37
CA ILE A 5 -3.97 14.01 -11.54
C ILE A 5 -3.61 13.96 -13.02
N ASP A 6 -2.41 14.44 -13.35
CA ASP A 6 -1.86 14.32 -14.69
C ASP A 6 -1.35 12.90 -14.91
N PRO A 7 -1.86 12.17 -15.93
CA PRO A 7 -1.38 10.81 -16.21
C PRO A 7 0.12 10.73 -16.46
N ALA A 8 0.73 11.79 -17.02
CA ALA A 8 2.17 11.78 -17.25
C ALA A 8 2.96 11.86 -15.94
N GLU A 9 2.47 12.61 -14.97
CA GLU A 9 3.08 12.66 -13.64
C GLU A 9 2.90 11.35 -12.91
N LEU A 10 1.73 10.72 -13.05
CA LEU A 10 1.42 9.46 -12.39
C LEU A 10 2.40 8.36 -12.78
N ARG A 11 2.89 8.36 -14.01
CA ARG A 11 3.87 7.37 -14.47
C ARG A 11 5.13 7.35 -13.63
N THR A 12 5.57 8.51 -13.14
CA THR A 12 6.74 8.61 -12.28
C THR A 12 6.54 7.90 -10.95
N TRP A 13 5.31 7.93 -10.45
CA TRP A 13 4.97 7.39 -9.13
C TRP A 13 4.44 5.96 -9.17
N LEU A 14 3.97 5.49 -10.34
CA LEU A 14 3.32 4.20 -10.50
C LEU A 14 4.08 3.01 -9.91
N PRO A 15 5.43 2.93 -10.04
CA PRO A 15 6.14 1.78 -9.46
C PRO A 15 5.93 1.61 -7.96
N GLY A 16 5.68 2.69 -7.23
CA GLY A 16 5.43 2.64 -5.79
C GLY A 16 3.97 2.68 -5.39
N ILE A 17 3.04 2.66 -6.35
CA ILE A 17 1.61 2.77 -6.05
C ILE A 17 0.98 1.40 -5.93
N VAL A 18 0.15 1.24 -4.90
CA VAL A 18 -0.73 0.09 -4.72
C VAL A 18 -2.14 0.61 -4.54
N ILE A 19 -3.10 0.03 -5.23
CA ILE A 19 -4.52 0.37 -5.07
C ILE A 19 -5.24 -0.87 -4.57
N VAL A 20 -6.00 -0.70 -3.48
CA VAL A 20 -6.79 -1.76 -2.86
C VAL A 20 -8.26 -1.38 -2.99
N ASP A 21 -9.05 -2.27 -3.56
CA ASP A 21 -10.51 -2.13 -3.60
C ASP A 21 -11.10 -2.57 -2.27
N VAL A 22 -12.01 -1.77 -1.72
CA VAL A 22 -12.68 -2.05 -0.46
C VAL A 22 -14.11 -2.50 -0.75
N ALA A 23 -14.35 -3.81 -0.72
CA ALA A 23 -15.69 -4.36 -0.81
C ALA A 23 -16.27 -4.58 0.59
N HIS A 24 -15.44 -5.08 1.51
CA HIS A 24 -15.82 -5.28 2.90
C HIS A 24 -14.55 -5.34 3.76
N PHE A 25 -14.55 -4.63 4.87
CA PHE A 25 -13.45 -4.68 5.83
C PHE A 25 -13.78 -5.71 6.92
N PRO A 26 -12.83 -6.56 7.29
CA PRO A 26 -11.42 -6.63 6.85
C PRO A 26 -11.13 -7.70 5.78
N ASP A 27 -12.08 -8.55 5.42
CA ASP A 27 -11.82 -9.77 4.65
C ASP A 27 -11.94 -9.60 3.14
N GLN A 28 -12.52 -8.51 2.67
CA GLN A 28 -12.69 -8.26 1.24
C GLN A 28 -11.99 -6.96 0.82
N LEU A 29 -10.72 -6.89 1.14
CA LEU A 29 -9.80 -5.87 0.64
C LEU A 29 -8.97 -6.55 -0.44
N VAL A 30 -9.15 -6.15 -1.69
CA VAL A 30 -8.54 -6.85 -2.83
C VAL A 30 -7.52 -5.95 -3.51
N TYR A 31 -6.31 -6.45 -3.71
CA TYR A 31 -5.29 -5.74 -4.45
C TYR A 31 -5.74 -5.59 -5.90
N ARG A 32 -5.98 -4.37 -6.32
CA ARG A 32 -6.40 -4.08 -7.68
C ARG A 32 -5.25 -3.76 -8.61
N LEU A 33 -4.30 -3.01 -8.11
CA LEU A 33 -3.10 -2.62 -8.86
C LEU A 33 -1.93 -2.64 -7.89
N VAL A 34 -0.84 -3.23 -8.34
CA VAL A 34 0.39 -3.28 -7.54
C VAL A 34 1.54 -2.85 -8.45
N GLY A 35 2.18 -1.74 -8.11
CA GLY A 35 3.28 -1.21 -8.90
C GLY A 35 4.48 -2.13 -8.92
N THR A 36 5.34 -1.95 -9.92
CA THR A 36 6.48 -2.85 -10.14
C THR A 36 7.45 -2.89 -8.98
N ARG A 37 7.67 -1.75 -8.31
CA ARG A 37 8.55 -1.72 -7.14
C ARG A 37 7.97 -2.55 -5.99
N ALA A 38 6.65 -2.49 -5.82
CA ALA A 38 5.98 -3.28 -4.79
C ALA A 38 6.12 -4.77 -5.07
N VAL A 39 5.99 -5.16 -6.33
CA VAL A 39 6.18 -6.56 -6.72
C VAL A 39 7.60 -7.00 -6.44
N GLU A 40 8.58 -6.18 -6.76
CA GLU A 40 9.99 -6.51 -6.51
C GLU A 40 10.27 -6.72 -5.02
N VAL A 41 9.79 -5.82 -4.18
CA VAL A 41 10.01 -5.91 -2.73
C VAL A 41 9.33 -7.13 -2.14
N ARG A 42 8.10 -7.43 -2.59
CA ARG A 42 7.35 -8.60 -2.12
C ARG A 42 7.91 -9.91 -2.64
N GLY A 43 8.45 -9.88 -3.84
CA GLY A 43 8.87 -11.10 -4.54
C GLY A 43 7.77 -11.78 -5.33
N SER A 44 6.56 -11.25 -5.33
CA SER A 44 5.41 -11.77 -6.07
C SER A 44 4.36 -10.68 -6.26
N ASP A 45 3.47 -10.87 -7.24
CA ASP A 45 2.39 -9.93 -7.53
C ASP A 45 1.10 -10.42 -6.87
N PRO A 46 0.57 -9.71 -5.86
CA PRO A 46 -0.65 -10.12 -5.18
C PRO A 46 -1.92 -9.64 -5.85
N THR A 47 -1.87 -9.05 -7.04
CA THR A 47 -3.06 -8.52 -7.71
C THR A 47 -4.16 -9.58 -7.80
N GLY A 48 -5.37 -9.19 -7.42
CA GLY A 48 -6.53 -10.09 -7.39
C GLY A 48 -6.65 -10.89 -6.11
N LYS A 49 -5.67 -10.84 -5.22
CA LYS A 49 -5.72 -11.52 -3.93
C LYS A 49 -6.13 -10.54 -2.85
N THR A 50 -6.56 -11.06 -1.69
CA THR A 50 -6.96 -10.22 -0.58
C THR A 50 -5.77 -9.80 0.27
N VAL A 51 -5.93 -8.68 0.96
CA VAL A 51 -4.90 -8.20 1.90
C VAL A 51 -4.70 -9.20 3.03
N VAL A 52 -5.76 -9.84 3.50
CA VAL A 52 -5.67 -10.83 4.58
C VAL A 52 -4.80 -12.01 4.18
N GLU A 53 -4.90 -12.44 2.92
CA GLU A 53 -4.10 -13.57 2.42
C GLU A 53 -2.67 -13.19 2.09
N ARG A 54 -2.47 -11.98 1.60
CA ARG A 54 -1.21 -11.59 0.97
C ARG A 54 -0.65 -10.27 1.51
N TYR A 55 -0.93 -9.95 2.76
CA TYR A 55 -0.37 -8.75 3.36
C TYR A 55 1.16 -8.79 3.34
N PHE A 56 1.75 -7.61 3.25
CA PHE A 56 3.20 -7.46 3.28
C PHE A 56 3.59 -6.78 4.59
N GLY A 57 4.47 -7.44 5.33
CA GLY A 57 4.92 -6.95 6.63
C GLY A 57 4.91 -8.10 7.65
N THR A 58 5.32 -7.78 8.87
CA THR A 58 5.49 -8.80 9.92
C THR A 58 4.32 -8.87 10.89
N ASN A 59 3.45 -7.86 10.93
CA ASN A 59 2.35 -7.80 11.87
C ASN A 59 1.02 -7.54 11.15
N ARG A 60 0.27 -8.61 10.96
CA ARG A 60 -1.02 -8.59 10.28
C ARG A 60 -2.02 -7.65 10.96
N ASP A 61 -2.11 -7.71 12.28
CA ASP A 61 -3.09 -6.92 13.02
C ASP A 61 -2.81 -5.43 12.91
N GLU A 62 -1.54 -5.05 12.94
CA GLU A 62 -1.14 -3.66 12.77
C GLU A 62 -1.46 -3.16 11.36
N ILE A 63 -1.22 -3.98 10.36
CA ILE A 63 -1.55 -3.65 8.97
C ILE A 63 -3.06 -3.45 8.81
N LEU A 64 -3.87 -4.34 9.37
CA LEU A 64 -5.31 -4.24 9.30
C LEU A 64 -5.83 -3.02 10.07
N GLU A 65 -5.19 -2.65 11.16
CA GLU A 65 -5.55 -1.44 11.89
C GLU A 65 -5.28 -0.18 11.05
N ASN A 66 -4.19 -0.15 10.31
CA ASN A 66 -3.92 0.96 9.39
C ASN A 66 -5.04 1.08 8.34
N TYR A 67 -5.47 -0.03 7.76
CA TYR A 67 -6.59 -0.02 6.82
C TYR A 67 -7.88 0.44 7.48
N ARG A 68 -8.14 0.01 8.72
CA ARG A 68 -9.34 0.43 9.44
C ARG A 68 -9.39 1.94 9.62
N LEU A 69 -8.27 2.54 10.01
CA LEU A 69 -8.19 4.00 10.18
C LEU A 69 -8.50 4.74 8.90
N VAL A 70 -7.97 4.25 7.77
CA VAL A 70 -8.21 4.87 6.47
C VAL A 70 -9.66 4.69 6.03
N ILE A 71 -10.21 3.49 6.18
CA ILE A 71 -11.53 3.14 5.65
C ILE A 71 -12.64 3.69 6.53
N GLU A 72 -12.56 3.45 7.82
CA GLU A 72 -13.66 3.80 8.75
C GLU A 72 -13.57 5.21 9.27
N GLU A 73 -12.36 5.69 9.55
CA GLU A 73 -12.16 7.02 10.10
C GLU A 73 -11.71 8.05 9.05
N ARG A 74 -11.54 7.63 7.82
CA ARG A 74 -11.15 8.49 6.68
C ARG A 74 -9.89 9.28 6.95
N ARG A 75 -8.95 8.66 7.64
CA ARG A 75 -7.66 9.28 7.96
C ARG A 75 -6.61 8.92 6.92
N VAL A 76 -5.70 9.85 6.71
CA VAL A 76 -4.44 9.55 6.02
C VAL A 76 -3.54 8.89 7.06
N VAL A 77 -2.99 7.74 6.72
CA VAL A 77 -2.09 7.01 7.62
C VAL A 77 -0.68 7.01 7.03
N TYR A 78 0.28 7.37 7.84
CA TYR A 78 1.69 7.29 7.52
C TYR A 78 2.33 6.22 8.40
N ASP A 79 3.05 5.32 7.76
CA ASP A 79 3.70 4.23 8.45
C ASP A 79 5.15 4.12 8.02
N PHE A 80 6.04 3.91 8.97
CA PHE A 80 7.47 3.76 8.73
C PHE A 80 7.93 2.50 9.43
N ASP A 81 8.46 1.56 8.66
CA ASP A 81 8.81 0.26 9.20
C ASP A 81 10.09 -0.27 8.55
N PRO A 82 11.05 -0.75 9.32
CA PRO A 82 12.16 -1.51 8.75
C PRO A 82 11.64 -2.87 8.31
N THR A 83 11.75 -3.15 7.01
CA THR A 83 11.26 -4.40 6.43
C THR A 83 12.42 -5.12 5.77
N PRO A 84 12.67 -6.40 6.10
CA PRO A 84 13.70 -7.16 5.41
C PRO A 84 13.29 -7.38 3.96
N SER A 85 14.20 -7.05 3.03
CA SER A 85 13.97 -7.30 1.62
C SER A 85 14.18 -8.79 1.31
N ARG A 86 13.68 -9.22 0.16
CA ARG A 86 13.77 -10.62 -0.22
C ARG A 86 15.21 -11.09 -0.49
N ASP A 87 16.14 -10.16 -0.75
CA ASP A 87 17.55 -10.49 -0.96
C ASP A 87 18.37 -10.51 0.34
N GLY A 88 17.71 -10.37 1.49
CA GLY A 88 18.34 -10.44 2.80
C GLY A 88 18.85 -9.14 3.35
N PHE A 89 18.74 -8.04 2.61
CA PHE A 89 19.09 -6.72 3.10
C PHE A 89 17.89 -6.08 3.76
N PHE A 90 18.13 -5.33 4.84
CA PHE A 90 17.07 -4.56 5.47
C PHE A 90 16.79 -3.32 4.64
N GLU A 91 15.52 -3.10 4.35
CA GLU A 91 15.05 -1.88 3.72
C GLU A 91 14.13 -1.16 4.68
N GLU A 92 14.24 0.16 4.68
CA GLU A 92 13.28 0.99 5.40
C GLU A 92 12.14 1.29 4.43
N ALA A 93 10.92 1.02 4.86
CA ALA A 93 9.74 1.27 4.06
C ALA A 93 8.93 2.40 4.66
N GLU A 94 8.70 3.44 3.86
CA GLU A 94 7.78 4.52 4.20
C GLU A 94 6.51 4.33 3.39
N THR A 95 5.37 4.31 4.06
CA THR A 95 4.09 4.02 3.42
C THR A 95 3.08 5.08 3.80
N ILE A 96 2.37 5.60 2.78
CA ILE A 96 1.23 6.50 3.00
C ILE A 96 -0.01 5.81 2.47
N LEU A 97 -1.06 5.77 3.28
CA LEU A 97 -2.35 5.22 2.90
C LEU A 97 -3.36 6.36 2.83
N LEU A 98 -4.02 6.47 1.69
CA LEU A 98 -4.98 7.55 1.41
C LEU A 98 -6.36 6.98 1.12
N PRO A 99 -7.42 7.54 1.73
CA PRO A 99 -8.77 7.10 1.41
C PRO A 99 -9.26 7.71 0.10
N LEU A 100 -9.88 6.90 -0.74
CA LEU A 100 -10.52 7.34 -1.97
C LEU A 100 -11.99 6.93 -1.94
N SER A 101 -12.84 7.80 -2.49
CA SER A 101 -14.26 7.53 -2.58
C SER A 101 -14.76 7.89 -3.95
N SER A 102 -15.48 6.96 -4.60
CA SER A 102 -16.10 7.21 -5.91
C SER A 102 -17.36 8.05 -5.81
N ASP A 103 -18.07 7.96 -4.68
CA ASP A 103 -19.36 8.63 -4.49
C ASP A 103 -19.32 9.76 -3.44
N GLY A 104 -18.18 9.95 -2.78
CA GLY A 104 -18.04 10.95 -1.72
C GLY A 104 -18.65 10.54 -0.39
N ALA A 105 -19.31 9.39 -0.32
CA ALA A 105 -20.01 8.94 0.90
C ALA A 105 -19.19 7.95 1.70
N LYS A 106 -18.61 6.95 1.07
CA LYS A 106 -17.79 5.96 1.76
C LYS A 106 -16.50 5.69 1.01
N VAL A 107 -15.50 5.23 1.74
CA VAL A 107 -14.20 4.88 1.17
C VAL A 107 -14.36 3.52 0.44
N ASP A 108 -14.14 3.51 -0.86
CA ASP A 108 -14.22 2.29 -1.66
C ASP A 108 -12.88 1.86 -2.23
N LYS A 109 -11.86 2.68 -2.07
CA LYS A 109 -10.48 2.32 -2.44
C LYS A 109 -9.51 2.91 -1.46
N VAL A 110 -8.38 2.24 -1.29
CA VAL A 110 -7.24 2.78 -0.56
C VAL A 110 -6.09 2.89 -1.55
N LEU A 111 -5.55 4.09 -1.68
CA LEU A 111 -4.34 4.30 -2.47
C LEU A 111 -3.17 4.29 -1.52
N ILE A 112 -2.18 3.46 -1.83
CA ILE A 112 -0.99 3.32 -1.03
C ILE A 112 0.20 3.72 -1.88
N TYR A 113 1.01 4.61 -1.37
CA TYR A 113 2.30 4.91 -1.96
C TYR A 113 3.38 4.51 -1.00
N PHE A 114 4.38 3.78 -1.48
CA PHE A 114 5.49 3.40 -0.61
C PHE A 114 6.82 3.65 -1.29
N GLU A 115 7.81 3.94 -0.46
CA GLU A 115 9.19 4.05 -0.86
C GLU A 115 10.03 3.19 0.06
N THR A 116 11.03 2.56 -0.51
CA THR A 116 11.98 1.77 0.26
C THR A 116 13.36 2.38 0.12
N ARG A 117 14.13 2.30 1.20
CA ARG A 117 15.53 2.67 1.20
C ARG A 117 16.34 1.45 1.56
N ARG A 118 17.33 1.17 0.75
CA ARG A 118 18.26 0.12 1.07
C ARG A 118 19.14 0.59 2.22
N ARG A 119 19.14 -0.17 3.29
CA ARG A 119 19.97 0.15 4.43
C ARG A 119 21.40 -0.21 4.08
N THR A 120 22.28 0.81 4.02
CA THR A 120 23.69 0.57 3.81
C THR A 120 24.28 0.01 5.10
N PRO A 121 24.96 -1.15 5.05
CA PRO A 121 25.62 -1.67 6.26
C PRO A 121 26.61 -0.65 6.77
N VAL A 122 26.56 -0.37 8.05
CA VAL A 122 27.55 0.46 8.72
C VAL A 122 28.74 -0.45 9.01
N LEU A 123 29.85 -0.11 8.42
CA LEU A 123 31.10 -0.85 8.64
C LEU A 123 31.75 -0.40 9.93
#